data_da442d91ad9dd3a24feba30de39a9a38
#
_entry.id   da442d91ad9dd3a24feba30de39a9a38
#
_cell.length_a   1.000
_cell.length_b   1.000
_cell.length_c   1.000
_cell.angle_alpha   90.00
_cell.angle_beta   90.00
_cell.angle_gamma   90.00
#
_symmetry.space_group_name_H-M   'P 1'
#
loop_
_entity.id
_entity.type
_entity.pdbx_description
1 polymer ?
#
loop_
_entity_poly.entity_id
_entity_poly.type
_entity_poly.pdbx_seq_one_letter_code
_entity_poly.pdbx_strand_id
1 'polypeptide(L)' 'MYICPMDRDFQWIRKVIGSITHFGQIQSAENLIDFYVKKYENSEELTQYSLDFDCSIIFLKKSLISKKAILEL' A
#
# COMPACT_ATOMS: atom_id res chain seq x y z
N MET A 1 1.80 -22.55 -7.68
CA MET A 1 1.46 -21.18 -8.05
C MET A 1 2.52 -20.22 -7.48
N TYR A 2 3.15 -19.45 -8.34
CA TYR A 2 4.16 -18.49 -7.91
C TYR A 2 3.47 -17.23 -7.40
N ILE A 3 3.72 -16.89 -6.13
CA ILE A 3 3.19 -15.66 -5.54
C ILE A 3 4.35 -14.68 -5.40
N CYS A 4 4.23 -13.54 -6.09
CA CYS A 4 5.23 -12.50 -6.00
C CYS A 4 5.25 -11.92 -4.58
N PRO A 5 6.44 -11.77 -3.95
CA PRO A 5 6.52 -11.16 -2.62
C PRO A 5 5.86 -9.78 -2.55
N MET A 6 5.93 -9.03 -3.64
CA MET A 6 5.30 -7.72 -3.74
C MET A 6 3.78 -7.81 -3.61
N ASP A 7 3.16 -8.85 -4.20
CA ASP A 7 1.72 -9.06 -4.09
C ASP A 7 1.32 -9.35 -2.64
N ARG A 8 2.14 -10.11 -1.93
CA ARG A 8 1.87 -10.43 -0.52
C ARG A 8 1.86 -9.17 0.33
N ASP A 9 2.86 -8.31 0.17
CA ASP A 9 2.95 -7.06 0.91
C ASP A 9 1.80 -6.13 0.54
N PHE A 10 1.44 -6.07 -0.74
CA PHE A 10 0.31 -5.28 -1.21
C PHE A 10 -1.00 -5.72 -0.54
N GLN A 11 -1.27 -7.02 -0.52
CA GLN A 11 -2.48 -7.55 0.09
C GLN A 11 -2.52 -7.26 1.59
N TRP A 12 -1.38 -7.36 2.26
CA TRP A 12 -1.30 -7.07 3.68
C TRP A 12 -1.62 -5.61 3.98
N ILE A 13 -1.00 -4.69 3.25
CA ILE A 13 -1.23 -3.25 3.43
C ILE A 13 -2.69 -2.92 3.12
N ARG A 14 -3.24 -3.51 2.07
CA ARG A 14 -4.64 -3.33 1.70
C ARG A 14 -5.57 -3.72 2.84
N LYS A 15 -5.28 -4.84 3.49
CA LYS A 15 -6.06 -5.30 4.65
C LYS A 15 -5.96 -4.34 5.81
N VAL A 16 -4.75 -3.83 6.07
CA VAL A 16 -4.53 -2.85 7.13
C VAL A 16 -5.37 -1.60 6.88
N ILE A 17 -5.36 -1.08 5.65
CA ILE A 17 -6.16 0.09 5.29
C ILE A 17 -7.65 -0.19 5.50
N GLY A 18 -8.11 -1.36 5.10
CA GLY A 18 -9.52 -1.75 5.25
C GLY A 18 -9.97 -1.84 6.70
N SER A 19 -9.05 -2.11 7.62
CA SER A 19 -9.36 -2.27 9.03
C SER A 19 -9.23 -0.98 9.84
N ILE A 20 -8.89 0.14 9.20
CA ILE A 20 -8.76 1.43 9.88
C ILE A 20 -10.12 1.88 10.42
N THR A 21 -10.17 2.15 11.72
CA THR A 21 -11.38 2.68 12.38
C THR A 21 -11.12 4.00 13.09
N HIS A 22 -9.85 4.37 13.27
CA HIS A 22 -9.45 5.58 13.97
C HIS A 22 -8.50 6.39 13.11
N PHE A 23 -8.60 7.71 13.23
CA PHE A 23 -7.77 8.63 12.47
C PHE A 23 -6.27 8.38 12.67
N GLY A 24 -5.88 8.03 13.91
CA GLY A 24 -4.48 7.74 14.21
C GLY A 24 -3.89 6.57 13.44
N GLN A 25 -4.72 5.64 13.02
CA GLN A 25 -4.26 4.48 12.24
C GLN A 25 -3.88 4.85 10.81
N ILE A 26 -4.36 5.99 10.32
CA ILE A 26 -4.02 6.47 8.98
C ILE A 26 -2.53 6.73 8.87
N GLN A 27 -1.93 7.32 9.90
CA GLN A 27 -0.49 7.58 9.92
C GLN A 27 0.30 6.27 9.82
N SER A 28 -0.14 5.24 10.53
CA SER A 28 0.51 3.94 10.47
C SER A 28 0.41 3.33 9.06
N ALA A 29 -0.74 3.47 8.43
CA ALA A 29 -0.93 2.97 7.07
C ALA A 29 -0.04 3.74 6.07
N GLU A 30 0.08 5.06 6.24
CA GLU A 30 0.97 5.85 5.41
C GLU A 30 2.42 5.38 5.55
N ASN A 31 2.85 5.08 6.77
CA ASN A 31 4.19 4.57 7.02
C ASN A 31 4.41 3.21 6.34
N LEU A 32 3.39 2.37 6.33
CA LEU A 32 3.46 1.08 5.65
C LEU A 32 3.60 1.25 4.14
N ILE A 33 2.88 2.19 3.56
CA ILE A 33 2.97 2.46 2.13
C ILE A 33 4.37 2.98 1.79
N ASP A 34 4.90 3.89 2.61
CA ASP A 34 6.27 4.40 2.42
C ASP A 34 7.29 3.27 2.51
N PHE A 35 7.14 2.38 3.48
CA PHE A 35 8.01 1.22 3.64
C PHE A 35 7.96 0.33 2.41
N TYR A 36 6.75 0.09 1.90
CA TYR A 36 6.54 -0.71 0.69
C TYR A 36 7.27 -0.09 -0.51
N VAL A 37 7.12 1.22 -0.68
CA VAL A 37 7.78 1.94 -1.77
C VAL A 37 9.30 1.81 -1.66
N LYS A 38 9.84 2.08 -0.47
CA LYS A 38 11.29 2.03 -0.25
C LYS A 38 11.85 0.62 -0.42
N LYS A 39 11.10 -0.38 0.04
CA LYS A 39 11.53 -1.77 -0.05
C LYS A 39 11.73 -2.23 -1.49
N TYR A 40 10.84 -1.81 -2.38
CA TYR A 40 10.84 -2.28 -3.76
C TYR A 40 11.40 -1.27 -4.77
N GLU A 41 11.60 -0.03 -4.35
CA GLU A 41 12.07 1.04 -5.24
C GLU A 41 13.41 0.71 -5.89
N ASN A 42 14.32 0.11 -5.14
CA ASN A 42 15.66 -0.25 -5.61
C ASN A 42 15.80 -1.74 -5.89
N SER A 43 14.70 -2.47 -5.97
CA SER A 43 14.73 -3.91 -6.21
C SER A 43 14.92 -4.20 -7.70
N GLU A 44 15.72 -5.22 -8.02
CA GLU A 44 15.88 -5.68 -9.39
C GLU A 44 14.58 -6.24 -9.94
N GLU A 45 13.73 -6.77 -9.07
CA GLU A 45 12.42 -7.28 -9.45
C GLU A 45 11.52 -6.19 -10.02
N LEU A 46 11.75 -4.95 -9.61
CA LEU A 46 10.95 -3.81 -10.07
C LEU A 46 11.04 -3.62 -11.58
N THR A 47 12.17 -4.01 -12.19
CA THR A 47 12.37 -3.88 -13.63
C THR A 47 11.29 -4.63 -14.41
N GLN A 48 10.83 -5.76 -13.88
CA GLN A 48 9.80 -6.58 -14.52
C GLN A 48 8.39 -6.12 -14.18
N TYR A 49 8.19 -5.53 -13.00
CA TYR A 49 6.86 -5.24 -12.46
C TYR A 49 6.62 -3.76 -12.20
N SER A 50 7.37 -2.87 -12.86
CA SER A 50 7.31 -1.44 -12.57
C SER A 50 5.90 -0.84 -12.74
N LEU A 51 5.18 -1.24 -13.80
CA LEU A 51 3.83 -0.74 -14.02
C LEU A 51 2.87 -1.23 -12.95
N ASP A 52 2.96 -2.52 -12.59
CA ASP A 52 2.12 -3.08 -11.54
C ASP A 52 2.42 -2.44 -10.20
N PHE A 53 3.69 -2.15 -9.95
CA PHE A 53 4.12 -1.50 -8.73
C PHE A 53 3.52 -0.10 -8.62
N ASP A 54 3.61 0.70 -9.68
CA ASP A 54 3.06 2.04 -9.71
C ASP A 54 1.54 2.03 -9.51
N CYS A 55 0.85 1.12 -10.19
CA CYS A 55 -0.59 0.98 -10.03
C CYS A 55 -0.96 0.59 -8.61
N SER A 56 -0.18 -0.29 -7.99
CA SER A 56 -0.40 -0.70 -6.60
C SER A 56 -0.27 0.48 -5.65
N ILE A 57 0.76 1.30 -5.83
CA ILE A 57 0.98 2.47 -4.98
C ILE A 57 -0.18 3.45 -5.12
N ILE A 58 -0.60 3.73 -6.36
CA ILE A 58 -1.72 4.63 -6.61
C ILE A 58 -2.98 4.11 -5.95
N PHE A 59 -3.25 2.81 -6.08
CA PHE A 59 -4.42 2.17 -5.48
C PHE A 59 -4.40 2.31 -3.96
N LEU A 60 -3.26 2.03 -3.33
CA LEU A 60 -3.13 2.11 -1.88
C LEU A 60 -3.33 3.55 -1.39
N LYS A 61 -2.75 4.51 -2.07
CA LYS A 61 -2.88 5.93 -1.69
C LYS A 61 -4.32 6.40 -1.84
N LYS A 62 -4.99 6.02 -2.93
CA LYS A 62 -6.40 6.39 -3.13
C LYS A 62 -7.30 5.77 -2.06
N SER A 63 -7.06 4.50 -1.72
CA SER A 63 -7.80 3.82 -0.68
C SER A 63 -7.64 4.52 0.66
N LEU A 64 -6.41 4.95 0.97
CA LEU A 64 -6.12 5.65 2.21
C LEU A 64 -6.80 7.01 2.25
N ILE A 65 -6.78 7.75 1.15
CA ILE A 65 -7.44 9.06 1.04
C ILE A 65 -8.94 8.90 1.25
N SER A 66 -9.56 7.88 0.64
CA SER A 66 -10.97 7.59 0.82
C SER A 66 -11.30 7.31 2.28
N LYS A 67 -10.46 6.51 2.95
CA LYS A 67 -10.65 6.18 4.35
C LYS A 67 -10.55 7.42 5.22
N LYS A 68 -9.57 8.27 4.94
CA LYS A 68 -9.37 9.52 5.65
C LYS A 68 -10.58 10.44 5.52
N ALA A 69 -11.13 10.54 4.31
CA ALA A 69 -12.32 11.36 4.06
C ALA A 69 -13.51 10.85 4.87
N ILE A 70 -13.70 9.53 4.93
CA ILE A 70 -14.77 8.91 5.70
C ILE A 70 -14.62 9.24 7.18
N LEU A 71 -13.41 9.17 7.71
CA LEU A 71 -13.15 9.43 9.13
C LEU A 71 -13.27 10.89 9.49
N GLU A 72 -13.08 11.79 8.53
CA GLU A 72 -13.22 13.23 8.77
C GLU A 72 -14.69 13.67 8.79
N LEU A 73 -15.57 12.82 8.29
CA LEU A 73 -17.02 13.11 8.34
C LEU A 73 -17.57 12.90 9.75
#